data_ce785e224b9180ebfb0b766e79576a03
#
_entry.id   ce785e224b9180ebfb0b766e79576a03
#
_cell.length_a   1.000
_cell.length_b   1.000
_cell.length_c   1.000
_cell.angle_alpha   90.00
_cell.angle_beta   90.00
_cell.angle_gamma   90.00
#
_symmetry.space_group_name_H-M   'P 1'
#
loop_
_entity.id
_entity.type
_entity.pdbx_description
1 polymer ?
#
loop_
_entity_poly.entity_id
_entity_poly.type
_entity_poly.pdbx_seq_one_letter_code
_entity_poly.pdbx_strand_id
1 'polypeptide(L)'
;MIKEELSAAHDAFAAKDVRELNPLQMAYIGDTVHDLYVRSMLLSRGMTVGKMHRQAVRMVSAGAQARMLERIEAELTADEADAARRGRNSQAKHAAPKNADPADYAHATGLEALWGYLYLSGRTQRLDELMKMALSRTEDVWQRQSSR
;
A
#
# COMPACT_ATOMS: atom_id res chain seq x y z
N MET A 1 4.69 -21.64 15.95
CA MET A 1 5.91 -21.57 15.13
C MET A 1 5.85 -20.40 14.16
N ILE A 2 5.05 -20.43 13.10
CA ILE A 2 4.97 -19.33 12.11
C ILE A 2 4.59 -17.99 12.74
N LYS A 3 3.66 -17.96 13.68
CA LYS A 3 3.21 -16.73 14.35
C LYS A 3 4.32 -16.08 15.19
N GLU A 4 5.14 -16.90 15.85
CA GLU A 4 6.26 -16.43 16.67
C GLU A 4 7.40 -15.92 15.81
N GLU A 5 7.69 -16.58 14.69
CA GLU A 5 8.71 -16.17 13.73
C GLU A 5 8.36 -14.85 13.04
N LEU A 6 7.10 -14.67 12.65
CA LEU A 6 6.62 -13.42 12.09
C LEU A 6 6.65 -12.29 13.11
N SER A 7 6.29 -12.57 14.36
CA SER A 7 6.36 -11.60 15.45
C SER A 7 7.81 -11.20 15.74
N ALA A 8 8.73 -12.16 15.79
CA ALA A 8 10.15 -11.90 16.04
C ALA A 8 10.76 -11.05 14.92
N ALA A 9 10.42 -11.33 13.66
CA ALA A 9 10.88 -10.52 12.52
C ALA A 9 10.34 -9.09 12.61
N HIS A 10 9.08 -8.93 12.93
CA HIS A 10 8.43 -7.63 13.12
C HIS A 10 9.05 -6.85 14.29
N ASP A 11 9.26 -7.51 15.43
CA ASP A 11 9.88 -6.90 16.62
C ASP A 11 11.33 -6.47 16.36
N ALA A 12 12.07 -7.24 15.57
CA ALA A 12 13.44 -6.90 15.21
C ALA A 12 13.51 -5.59 14.41
N PHE A 13 12.54 -5.33 13.55
CA PHE A 13 12.45 -4.06 12.81
C PHE A 13 11.88 -2.92 13.65
N ALA A 14 10.92 -3.19 14.54
CA ALA A 14 10.38 -2.19 15.46
C ALA A 14 11.44 -1.64 16.43
N ALA A 15 12.47 -2.41 16.75
CA ALA A 15 13.57 -1.97 17.60
C ALA A 15 14.57 -1.05 16.89
N LYS A 16 14.52 -0.96 15.55
CA LYS A 16 15.37 -0.07 14.76
C LYS A 16 14.60 1.20 14.38
N ASP A 17 15.31 2.29 14.13
CA ASP A 17 14.68 3.48 13.54
C ASP A 17 14.31 3.15 12.08
N VAL A 18 13.04 2.89 11.85
CA VAL A 18 12.52 2.54 10.51
C VAL A 18 12.81 3.65 9.49
N ARG A 19 12.94 4.90 9.95
CA ARG A 19 13.29 6.03 9.08
C ARG A 19 14.70 5.94 8.49
N GLU A 20 15.58 5.13 9.07
CA GLU A 20 16.92 4.87 8.54
C GLU A 20 16.92 3.89 7.36
N LEU A 21 15.82 3.16 7.15
CA LEU A 21 15.70 2.25 6.03
C LEU A 21 15.62 3.01 4.70
N ASN A 22 16.16 2.39 3.66
CA ASN A 22 15.99 2.90 2.30
C ASN A 22 14.49 2.90 1.95
N PRO A 23 13.94 4.00 1.42
CA PRO A 23 12.52 4.07 1.05
C PRO A 23 12.07 2.96 0.12
N LEU A 24 12.93 2.47 -0.78
CA LEU A 24 12.60 1.36 -1.68
C LEU A 24 12.53 0.02 -0.93
N GLN A 25 13.25 -0.14 0.16
CA GLN A 25 13.10 -1.31 1.05
C GLN A 25 11.75 -1.29 1.76
N MET A 26 11.32 -0.11 2.24
CA MET A 26 9.99 0.05 2.81
C MET A 26 8.90 -0.24 1.78
N ALA A 27 9.06 0.25 0.55
CA ALA A 27 8.12 0.01 -0.54
C ALA A 27 8.05 -1.48 -0.91
N TYR A 28 9.16 -2.20 -0.85
CA TYR A 28 9.22 -3.63 -1.10
C TYR A 28 8.30 -4.42 -0.16
N ILE A 29 8.31 -4.06 1.12
CA ILE A 29 7.40 -4.64 2.11
C ILE A 29 5.98 -4.12 1.90
N GLY A 30 5.82 -2.83 1.65
CA GLY A 30 4.52 -2.19 1.46
C GLY A 30 3.74 -2.72 0.26
N ASP A 31 4.41 -3.16 -0.79
CA ASP A 31 3.79 -3.83 -1.93
C ASP A 31 3.02 -5.09 -1.49
N THR A 32 3.66 -5.92 -0.68
CA THR A 32 3.04 -7.12 -0.12
C THR A 32 1.89 -6.78 0.83
N VAL A 33 2.06 -5.77 1.67
CA VAL A 33 1.02 -5.29 2.58
C VAL A 33 -0.22 -4.83 1.80
N HIS A 34 -0.02 -4.02 0.78
CA HIS A 34 -1.10 -3.54 -0.08
C HIS A 34 -1.87 -4.70 -0.72
N ASP A 35 -1.15 -5.64 -1.31
CA ASP A 35 -1.73 -6.80 -1.97
C ASP A 35 -2.53 -7.68 -1.00
N LEU A 36 -2.01 -7.87 0.21
CA LEU A 36 -2.71 -8.64 1.25
C LEU A 36 -4.04 -7.98 1.64
N TYR A 37 -4.06 -6.66 1.85
CA TYR A 37 -5.29 -5.92 2.17
C TYR A 37 -6.31 -6.00 1.04
N VAL A 38 -5.89 -5.80 -0.20
CA VAL A 38 -6.77 -5.87 -1.37
C VAL A 38 -7.38 -7.26 -1.50
N ARG A 39 -6.58 -8.31 -1.43
CA ARG A 39 -7.05 -9.69 -1.52
C ARG A 39 -7.99 -10.06 -0.38
N SER A 40 -7.65 -9.66 0.84
CA SER A 40 -8.50 -9.91 2.01
C SER A 40 -9.86 -9.24 1.88
N MET A 41 -9.88 -7.99 1.41
CA MET A 41 -11.11 -7.26 1.17
C MET A 41 -11.99 -7.96 0.11
N LEU A 42 -11.39 -8.37 -1.01
CA LEU A 42 -12.10 -9.07 -2.07
C LEU A 42 -12.65 -10.42 -1.62
N LEU A 43 -11.85 -11.16 -0.84
CA LEU A 43 -12.27 -12.45 -0.26
C LEU A 43 -13.49 -12.28 0.65
N SER A 44 -13.52 -11.21 1.46
CA SER A 44 -14.63 -10.93 2.38
C SER A 44 -15.97 -10.70 1.65
N ARG A 45 -15.93 -10.45 0.35
CA ARG A 45 -17.13 -10.22 -0.49
C ARG A 45 -17.66 -11.49 -1.15
N GLY A 46 -17.07 -12.63 -0.87
CA GLY A 46 -17.56 -13.92 -1.38
C GLY A 46 -17.32 -14.14 -2.87
N MET A 47 -16.32 -13.50 -3.45
CA MET A 47 -16.00 -13.67 -4.88
C MET A 47 -15.30 -14.99 -5.15
N THR A 48 -15.46 -15.49 -6.38
CA THR A 48 -14.62 -16.60 -6.88
C THR A 48 -13.17 -16.13 -7.06
N VAL A 49 -12.21 -17.07 -7.01
CA VAL A 49 -10.80 -16.76 -7.16
C VAL A 49 -10.50 -16.03 -8.47
N GLY A 50 -11.12 -16.47 -9.57
CA GLY A 50 -10.94 -15.82 -10.88
C GLY A 50 -11.43 -14.37 -10.89
N LYS A 51 -12.57 -14.10 -10.26
CA LYS A 51 -13.11 -12.74 -10.13
C LYS A 51 -12.25 -11.87 -9.21
N MET A 52 -11.80 -12.43 -8.08
CA MET A 52 -10.89 -11.72 -7.18
C MET A 52 -9.61 -11.31 -7.92
N HIS A 53 -9.02 -12.21 -8.69
CA HIS A 53 -7.79 -11.93 -9.43
C HIS A 53 -7.97 -10.78 -10.43
N ARG A 54 -9.06 -10.78 -11.20
CA ARG A 54 -9.35 -9.70 -12.15
C ARG A 54 -9.56 -8.35 -11.47
N GLN A 55 -10.23 -8.34 -10.32
CA GLN A 55 -10.43 -7.10 -9.55
C GLN A 55 -9.15 -6.63 -8.89
N ALA A 56 -8.36 -7.54 -8.33
CA ALA A 56 -7.09 -7.21 -7.68
C ALA A 56 -6.14 -6.48 -8.65
N VAL A 57 -6.03 -6.94 -9.88
CA VAL A 57 -5.17 -6.30 -10.91
C VAL A 57 -5.49 -4.81 -11.06
N ARG A 58 -6.78 -4.43 -11.01
CA ARG A 58 -7.21 -3.03 -11.12
C ARG A 58 -6.86 -2.21 -9.89
N MET A 59 -6.77 -2.83 -8.72
CA MET A 59 -6.52 -2.16 -7.44
C MET A 59 -5.05 -2.07 -7.07
N VAL A 60 -4.20 -2.87 -7.71
CA VAL A 60 -2.75 -2.88 -7.48
C VAL A 60 -1.97 -2.19 -8.59
N SER A 61 -2.63 -1.71 -9.64
CA SER A 61 -1.97 -0.96 -10.70
C SER A 61 -1.35 0.33 -10.16
N ALA A 62 -0.30 0.80 -10.82
CA ALA A 62 0.38 2.05 -10.43
C ALA A 62 -0.60 3.24 -10.43
N GLY A 63 -1.46 3.34 -11.44
CA GLY A 63 -2.47 4.39 -11.51
C GLY A 63 -3.47 4.33 -10.35
N ALA A 64 -3.95 3.14 -10.00
CA ALA A 64 -4.86 2.95 -8.87
C ALA A 64 -4.20 3.37 -7.55
N GLN A 65 -2.97 2.92 -7.32
CA GLN A 65 -2.22 3.28 -6.12
C GLN A 65 -1.92 4.78 -6.06
N ALA A 66 -1.60 5.41 -7.18
CA ALA A 66 -1.40 6.86 -7.24
C ALA A 66 -2.68 7.61 -6.81
N ARG A 67 -3.86 7.18 -7.27
CA ARG A 67 -5.15 7.78 -6.84
C ARG A 67 -5.42 7.54 -5.35
N MET A 68 -5.06 6.38 -4.83
CA MET A 68 -5.20 6.08 -3.41
C MET A 68 -4.34 7.01 -2.55
N LEU A 69 -3.11 7.27 -2.95
CA LEU A 69 -2.24 8.23 -2.24
C LEU A 69 -2.85 9.63 -2.26
N GLU A 70 -3.34 10.10 -3.39
CA GLU A 70 -4.01 11.41 -3.50
C GLU A 70 -5.18 11.54 -2.51
N ARG A 71 -5.96 10.48 -2.32
CA ARG A 71 -7.11 10.50 -1.41
C ARG A 71 -6.75 10.68 0.04
N ILE A 72 -5.61 10.19 0.47
CA ILE A 72 -5.20 10.20 1.88
C ILE A 72 -4.15 11.26 2.22
N GLU A 73 -3.59 11.95 1.25
CA GLU A 73 -2.51 12.92 1.47
C GLU A 73 -2.83 13.95 2.54
N ALA A 74 -4.05 14.48 2.54
CA ALA A 74 -4.48 15.51 3.50
C ALA A 74 -4.59 14.97 4.94
N GLU A 75 -4.69 13.65 5.11
CA GLU A 75 -4.84 13.00 6.41
C GLU A 75 -3.52 12.53 7.02
N LEU A 76 -2.41 12.64 6.25
CA LEU A 76 -1.12 12.13 6.69
C LEU A 76 -0.46 13.03 7.75
N THR A 77 0.13 12.40 8.75
CA THR A 77 1.03 13.10 9.67
C THR A 77 2.32 13.49 8.94
N ALA A 78 3.14 14.35 9.57
CA ALA A 78 4.41 14.77 8.99
C ALA A 78 5.33 13.59 8.68
N ASP A 79 5.43 12.62 9.60
CA ASP A 79 6.27 11.41 9.40
C ASP A 79 5.72 10.51 8.29
N GLU A 80 4.41 10.36 8.20
CA GLU A 80 3.74 9.58 7.16
C GLU A 80 3.95 10.22 5.78
N ALA A 81 3.74 11.52 5.69
CA ALA A 81 3.97 12.28 4.46
C ALA A 81 5.45 12.20 4.02
N ASP A 82 6.37 12.25 4.97
CA ASP A 82 7.80 12.11 4.69
C ASP A 82 8.14 10.74 4.10
N ALA A 83 7.59 9.67 4.67
CA ALA A 83 7.80 8.32 4.14
C ALA A 83 7.31 8.18 2.70
N ALA A 84 6.11 8.68 2.41
CA ALA A 84 5.55 8.67 1.06
C ALA A 84 6.39 9.50 0.08
N ARG A 85 6.79 10.70 0.48
CA ARG A 85 7.62 11.61 -0.33
C ARG A 85 8.98 10.99 -0.66
N ARG A 86 9.63 10.38 0.33
CA ARG A 86 10.93 9.72 0.15
C ARG A 86 10.83 8.54 -0.82
N GLY A 87 9.78 7.74 -0.72
CA GLY A 87 9.52 6.64 -1.64
C GLY A 87 9.31 7.13 -3.06
N ARG A 88 8.48 8.15 -3.25
CA ARG A 88 8.23 8.77 -4.54
C ARG A 88 9.52 9.35 -5.15
N ASN A 89 10.30 10.09 -4.38
CA ASN A 89 11.53 10.71 -4.84
C ASN A 89 12.61 9.68 -5.20
N SER A 90 12.72 8.61 -4.43
CA SER A 90 13.66 7.51 -4.72
C SER A 90 13.29 6.81 -6.02
N GLN A 91 12.02 6.55 -6.27
CA GLN A 91 11.57 5.90 -7.50
C GLN A 91 11.75 6.80 -8.72
N ALA A 92 11.56 8.12 -8.58
CA ALA A 92 11.73 9.08 -9.68
C ALA A 92 13.16 9.11 -10.25
N LYS A 93 14.16 8.62 -9.50
CA LYS A 93 15.55 8.50 -9.94
C LYS A 93 15.81 7.23 -10.78
N HIS A 94 14.84 6.33 -10.88
CA HIS A 94 14.95 5.08 -11.60
C HIS A 94 13.99 5.06 -12.80
N ALA A 95 14.32 4.29 -13.83
CA ALA A 95 13.45 4.14 -14.98
C ALA A 95 12.16 3.40 -14.60
N ALA A 96 11.02 3.94 -15.00
CA ALA A 96 9.74 3.25 -14.87
C ALA A 96 9.62 2.13 -15.91
N PRO A 97 8.77 1.12 -15.67
CA PRO A 97 8.44 0.12 -16.69
C PRO A 97 7.93 0.78 -17.97
N LYS A 98 8.21 0.15 -19.10
CA LYS A 98 8.04 0.71 -20.45
C LYS A 98 6.62 1.24 -20.75
N ASN A 99 5.59 0.63 -20.15
CA ASN A 99 4.18 0.98 -20.38
C ASN A 99 3.52 1.71 -19.21
N ALA A 100 4.30 2.09 -18.19
CA ALA A 100 3.79 2.80 -17.02
C ALA A 100 4.01 4.30 -17.15
N ASP A 101 3.03 5.11 -16.70
CA ASP A 101 3.24 6.54 -16.48
C ASP A 101 4.27 6.71 -15.36
N PRO A 102 5.42 7.39 -15.60
CA PRO A 102 6.46 7.54 -14.58
C PRO A 102 5.97 8.23 -13.31
N ALA A 103 5.09 9.22 -13.43
CA ALA A 103 4.53 9.92 -12.26
C ALA A 103 3.65 8.99 -11.43
N ASP A 104 2.77 8.23 -12.05
CA ASP A 104 1.92 7.25 -11.37
C ASP A 104 2.76 6.18 -10.69
N TYR A 105 3.80 5.69 -11.36
CA TYR A 105 4.70 4.68 -10.81
C TYR A 105 5.45 5.19 -9.57
N ALA A 106 5.92 6.44 -9.62
CA ALA A 106 6.59 7.06 -8.47
C ALA A 106 5.62 7.26 -7.30
N HIS A 107 4.39 7.70 -7.55
CA HIS A 107 3.36 7.85 -6.51
C HIS A 107 2.96 6.49 -5.89
N ALA A 108 2.85 5.46 -6.72
CA ALA A 108 2.57 4.11 -6.25
C ALA A 108 3.67 3.62 -5.30
N THR A 109 4.93 3.84 -5.65
CA THR A 109 6.07 3.52 -4.78
C THR A 109 6.03 4.33 -3.49
N GLY A 110 5.60 5.57 -3.54
CA GLY A 110 5.38 6.40 -2.35
C GLY A 110 4.32 5.81 -1.43
N LEU A 111 3.20 5.36 -1.97
CA LEU A 111 2.16 4.69 -1.18
C LEU A 111 2.67 3.40 -0.54
N GLU A 112 3.39 2.60 -1.30
CA GLU A 112 3.99 1.35 -0.80
C GLU A 112 5.02 1.63 0.30
N ALA A 113 5.84 2.68 0.15
CA ALA A 113 6.78 3.10 1.19
C ALA A 113 6.06 3.51 2.48
N LEU A 114 4.95 4.22 2.37
CA LEU A 114 4.09 4.57 3.50
C LEU A 114 3.54 3.31 4.20
N TRP A 115 3.01 2.36 3.43
CA TRP A 115 2.52 1.10 3.97
C TRP A 115 3.61 0.30 4.69
N GLY A 116 4.79 0.22 4.08
CA GLY A 116 5.95 -0.44 4.69
C GLY A 116 6.41 0.25 5.96
N TYR A 117 6.44 1.57 5.97
CA TYR A 117 6.78 2.37 7.15
C TYR A 117 5.85 2.08 8.33
N LEU A 118 4.56 2.12 8.10
CA LEU A 118 3.56 1.86 9.14
C LEU A 118 3.61 0.42 9.65
N TYR A 119 3.74 -0.53 8.75
CA TYR A 119 3.86 -1.94 9.10
C TYR A 119 5.10 -2.22 9.94
N LEU A 120 6.27 -1.80 9.47
CA LEU A 120 7.55 -2.05 10.12
C LEU A 120 7.70 -1.29 11.45
N SER A 121 7.06 -0.15 11.61
CA SER A 121 7.05 0.61 12.86
C SER A 121 5.98 0.15 13.85
N GLY A 122 5.25 -0.92 13.54
CA GLY A 122 4.23 -1.49 14.42
C GLY A 122 2.93 -0.68 14.51
N ARG A 123 2.73 0.29 13.62
CA ARG A 123 1.53 1.15 13.60
C ARG A 123 0.39 0.51 12.80
N THR A 124 0.02 -0.69 13.18
CA THR A 124 -0.96 -1.49 12.44
C THR A 124 -2.37 -0.92 12.45
N GLN A 125 -2.77 -0.30 13.56
CA GLN A 125 -4.08 0.37 13.65
C GLN A 125 -4.16 1.56 12.68
N ARG A 126 -3.11 2.38 12.65
CA ARG A 126 -3.04 3.53 11.72
C ARG A 126 -3.02 3.05 10.27
N LEU A 127 -2.27 1.98 9.98
CA LEU A 127 -2.24 1.35 8.67
C LEU A 127 -3.65 0.93 8.22
N ASP A 128 -4.40 0.30 9.11
CA ASP A 128 -5.78 -0.12 8.85
C ASP A 128 -6.69 1.09 8.55
N GLU A 129 -6.59 2.15 9.34
CA GLU A 129 -7.36 3.40 9.13
C GLU A 129 -7.10 4.01 7.74
N LEU A 130 -5.82 4.19 7.40
CA LEU A 130 -5.44 4.79 6.13
C LEU A 130 -5.78 3.89 4.94
N MET A 131 -5.62 2.59 5.10
CA MET A 131 -5.97 1.62 4.07
C MET A 131 -7.48 1.67 3.75
N LYS A 132 -8.32 1.74 4.77
CA LYS A 132 -9.76 1.89 4.61
C LYS A 132 -10.12 3.18 3.87
N MET A 133 -9.48 4.30 4.19
CA MET A 133 -9.68 5.55 3.47
C MET A 133 -9.24 5.44 2.00
N ALA A 134 -8.08 4.85 1.76
CA ALA A 134 -7.53 4.69 0.43
C ALA A 134 -8.43 3.84 -0.47
N LEU A 135 -9.04 2.80 0.08
CA LEU A 135 -9.89 1.84 -0.64
C LEU A 135 -11.36 2.24 -0.68
N SER A 136 -11.82 3.22 0.09
CA SER A 136 -13.25 3.54 0.27
C SER A 136 -13.97 3.87 -1.03
N ARG A 137 -13.37 4.66 -1.92
CA ARG A 137 -13.99 5.00 -3.21
C ARG A 137 -14.02 3.84 -4.19
N THR A 138 -13.10 2.91 -4.06
CA THR A 138 -13.11 1.68 -4.84
C THR A 138 -14.31 0.82 -4.46
N GLU A 139 -14.68 0.83 -3.17
CA GLU A 139 -15.90 0.19 -2.69
C GLU A 139 -17.17 0.80 -3.28
N ASP A 140 -17.25 2.13 -3.31
CA ASP A 140 -18.41 2.85 -3.85
C ASP A 140 -18.64 2.56 -5.34
N VAL A 141 -17.59 2.54 -6.12
CA VAL A 141 -17.64 2.17 -7.56
C VAL A 141 -18.11 0.72 -7.70
N TRP A 142 -17.69 -0.16 -6.80
CA TRP A 142 -18.05 -1.56 -6.78
C TRP A 142 -19.53 -1.80 -6.48
N GLN A 143 -20.04 -1.13 -5.46
CA GLN A 143 -21.46 -1.23 -5.08
C GLN A 143 -22.37 -0.76 -6.21
N ARG A 144 -21.98 0.30 -6.93
CA ARG A 144 -22.73 0.79 -8.09
C ARG A 144 -22.74 -0.18 -9.27
N GLN A 145 -21.66 -0.96 -9.47
CA GLN A 145 -21.59 -1.97 -10.53
C GLN A 145 -22.32 -3.26 -10.16
N SER A 146 -22.41 -3.59 -8.88
CA SER A 146 -23.08 -4.79 -8.39
C SER A 146 -24.61 -4.61 -8.28
N SER A 147 -25.10 -3.36 -8.24
CA SER A 147 -26.54 -3.04 -8.19
C SER A 147 -27.17 -2.84 -9.57
N ARG A 148 -26.43 -3.08 -10.64
CA ARG A 148 -26.91 -3.12 -12.03
C ARG A 148 -26.91 -4.54 -12.55
#